data_d897f93117365d301b6553da078353e6
#
_entry.id   d897f93117365d301b6553da078353e6
#
_cell.length_a   1.000
_cell.length_b   1.000
_cell.length_c   1.000
_cell.angle_alpha   90.00
_cell.angle_beta   90.00
_cell.angle_gamma   90.00
#
_symmetry.space_group_name_H-M   'P 1'
#
loop_
_entity.id
_entity.type
_entity.pdbx_description
1 polymer ?
#
loop_
_entity_poly.entity_id
_entity_poly.type
_entity_poly.pdbx_seq_one_letter_code
_entity_poly.pdbx_strand_id
1 'polypeptide(L)'
;MGDEGNTNYHYFIPLVIVFLSILVVATGGFIRINDAGESCPDWPKCFGSWSFDISESEQEAYWEENPDEIDSRGINHRYTTFEIFTEWFHRLLVGVLLLPICVYNLLKVKNSKIELNPKVHLMSIVVFLLLITQAIAGAITVMFDNADWSVSVH
;
A
#
# COMPACT_ATOMS: atom_id res chain seq x y z
N MET A 1 28.93 5.87 -29.54
CA MET A 1 27.45 6.02 -29.45
C MET A 1 26.90 4.91 -28.56
N GLY A 2 27.08 4.96 -27.24
CA GLY A 2 26.73 3.82 -26.36
C GLY A 2 26.34 4.18 -24.93
N ASP A 3 26.28 5.46 -24.52
CA ASP A 3 26.16 5.79 -23.10
C ASP A 3 24.95 6.70 -22.73
N GLU A 4 24.30 7.31 -23.69
CA GLU A 4 23.15 8.21 -23.40
C GLU A 4 21.89 7.47 -22.94
N GLY A 5 21.70 6.22 -23.35
CA GLY A 5 20.55 5.40 -22.94
C GLY A 5 20.56 4.97 -21.47
N ASN A 6 21.73 4.88 -20.85
CA ASN A 6 21.89 4.36 -19.49
C ASN A 6 21.70 5.45 -18.42
N THR A 7 21.97 6.71 -18.75
CA THR A 7 21.81 7.83 -17.82
C THR A 7 20.34 8.17 -17.56
N ASN A 8 19.47 8.04 -18.56
CA ASN A 8 18.05 8.37 -18.44
C ASN A 8 17.29 7.42 -17.48
N TYR A 9 17.68 6.15 -17.39
CA TYR A 9 17.06 5.19 -16.47
C TYR A 9 17.29 5.52 -15.00
N HIS A 10 18.43 6.15 -14.65
CA HIS A 10 18.74 6.49 -13.26
C HIS A 10 17.84 7.58 -12.68
N TYR A 11 17.25 8.43 -13.53
CA TYR A 11 16.31 9.46 -13.10
C TYR A 11 14.84 9.01 -13.24
N PHE A 12 14.54 8.17 -14.22
CA PHE A 12 13.16 7.76 -14.52
C PHE A 12 12.55 6.95 -13.38
N ILE A 13 13.27 5.94 -12.85
CA ILE A 13 12.73 5.07 -11.78
C ILE A 13 12.42 5.86 -10.50
N PRO A 14 13.32 6.71 -9.97
CA PRO A 14 12.99 7.57 -8.84
C PRO A 14 11.78 8.48 -9.08
N LEU A 15 11.61 9.03 -10.29
CA LEU A 15 10.43 9.83 -10.62
C LEU A 15 9.14 9.02 -10.58
N VAL A 16 9.16 7.77 -11.08
CA VAL A 16 8.01 6.85 -10.98
C VAL A 16 7.69 6.53 -9.52
N ILE A 17 8.70 6.30 -8.69
CA ILE A 17 8.51 6.06 -7.24
C ILE A 17 7.84 7.28 -6.60
N VAL A 18 8.30 8.50 -6.88
CA VAL A 18 7.70 9.74 -6.36
C VAL A 18 6.23 9.86 -6.81
N PHE A 19 5.95 9.64 -8.10
CA PHE A 19 4.60 9.70 -8.64
C PHE A 19 3.67 8.68 -7.97
N LEU A 20 4.10 7.42 -7.86
CA LEU A 20 3.34 6.38 -7.19
C LEU A 20 3.14 6.68 -5.69
N SER A 21 4.15 7.23 -5.02
CA SER A 21 4.02 7.62 -3.61
C SER A 21 2.97 8.72 -3.43
N ILE A 22 2.94 9.72 -4.31
CA ILE A 22 1.91 10.78 -4.29
C ILE A 22 0.52 10.15 -4.51
N LEU A 23 0.38 9.22 -5.45
CA LEU A 23 -0.88 8.54 -5.71
C LEU A 23 -1.34 7.70 -4.52
N VAL A 24 -0.43 6.98 -3.86
CA VAL A 24 -0.71 6.22 -2.63
C VAL A 24 -1.19 7.14 -1.51
N VAL A 25 -0.51 8.27 -1.28
CA VAL A 25 -0.93 9.25 -0.26
C VAL A 25 -2.30 9.84 -0.60
N ALA A 26 -2.53 10.19 -1.87
CA ALA A 26 -3.82 10.74 -2.31
C ALA A 26 -4.96 9.73 -2.14
N THR A 27 -4.76 8.46 -2.50
CA THR A 27 -5.77 7.40 -2.31
C THR A 27 -6.00 7.10 -0.83
N GLY A 28 -4.96 7.07 0.01
CA GLY A 28 -5.10 6.93 1.46
C GLY A 28 -5.90 8.07 2.09
N GLY A 29 -5.62 9.32 1.69
CA GLY A 29 -6.41 10.48 2.11
C GLY A 29 -7.87 10.42 1.66
N PHE A 30 -8.11 9.94 0.44
CA PHE A 30 -9.45 9.73 -0.09
C PHE A 30 -10.24 8.69 0.72
N ILE A 31 -9.62 7.55 1.05
CA ILE A 31 -10.17 6.50 1.91
C ILE A 31 -10.58 7.11 3.26
N ARG A 32 -9.70 7.91 3.87
CA ARG A 32 -9.97 8.53 5.17
C ARG A 32 -11.14 9.52 5.13
N ILE A 33 -11.25 10.33 4.07
CA ILE A 33 -12.34 11.31 3.91
C ILE A 33 -13.69 10.62 3.69
N ASN A 34 -13.71 9.45 3.06
CA ASN A 34 -14.92 8.68 2.76
C ASN A 34 -15.22 7.60 3.81
N ASP A 35 -14.49 7.57 4.91
CA ASP A 35 -14.68 6.58 5.98
C ASP A 35 -14.56 5.11 5.51
N ALA A 36 -13.84 4.86 4.43
CA ALA A 36 -13.71 3.57 3.79
C ALA A 36 -12.53 2.73 4.33
N GLY A 37 -11.85 3.17 5.39
CA GLY A 37 -10.63 2.54 5.90
C GLY A 37 -10.85 1.24 6.67
N GLU A 38 -12.11 0.86 6.96
CA GLU A 38 -12.47 -0.40 7.62
C GLU A 38 -13.13 -1.39 6.66
N SER A 39 -13.15 -1.08 5.35
CA SER A 39 -13.88 -1.88 4.36
C SER A 39 -13.20 -3.18 3.96
N CYS A 40 -11.99 -3.43 4.44
CA CYS A 40 -11.26 -4.69 4.27
C CYS A 40 -10.74 -5.16 5.64
N PRO A 41 -11.48 -6.02 6.36
CA PRO A 41 -11.19 -6.38 7.75
C PRO A 41 -9.88 -7.15 7.92
N ASP A 42 -9.46 -7.92 6.93
CA ASP A 42 -8.22 -8.69 6.96
C ASP A 42 -7.08 -8.04 6.16
N TRP A 43 -5.87 -8.48 6.38
CA TRP A 43 -4.69 -8.03 5.66
C TRP A 43 -3.76 -9.22 5.33
N PRO A 44 -3.23 -9.36 4.12
CA PRO A 44 -3.24 -8.42 2.99
C PRO A 44 -4.46 -8.54 2.05
N LYS A 45 -5.37 -9.45 2.34
CA LYS A 45 -6.59 -9.72 1.58
C LYS A 45 -7.70 -8.74 1.96
N CYS A 46 -8.91 -9.00 1.48
CA CYS A 46 -10.13 -8.29 1.81
C CYS A 46 -11.27 -9.32 1.88
N PHE A 47 -11.86 -9.53 3.04
CA PHE A 47 -12.83 -10.61 3.29
C PHE A 47 -12.32 -11.99 2.83
N GLY A 48 -11.05 -12.32 3.13
CA GLY A 48 -10.41 -13.56 2.71
C GLY A 48 -10.08 -13.67 1.22
N SER A 49 -10.48 -12.70 0.39
CA SER A 49 -10.34 -12.67 -1.07
C SER A 49 -9.22 -11.73 -1.52
N TRP A 50 -8.68 -12.00 -2.71
CA TRP A 50 -7.80 -11.07 -3.44
C TRP A 50 -8.59 -10.13 -4.38
N SER A 51 -9.92 -10.26 -4.43
CA SER A 51 -10.82 -9.40 -5.21
C SER A 51 -11.47 -8.35 -4.31
N PHE A 52 -11.96 -7.29 -4.93
CA PHE A 52 -12.76 -6.23 -4.30
C PHE A 52 -14.27 -6.40 -4.52
N ASP A 53 -14.66 -7.30 -5.44
CA ASP A 53 -16.07 -7.57 -5.75
C ASP A 53 -16.62 -8.59 -4.76
N ILE A 54 -16.98 -8.11 -3.59
CA ILE A 54 -17.46 -8.90 -2.44
C ILE A 54 -18.92 -8.52 -2.19
N SER A 55 -19.82 -9.46 -2.38
CA SER A 55 -21.24 -9.28 -2.12
C SER A 55 -21.54 -9.15 -0.63
N GLU A 56 -22.70 -8.58 -0.28
CA GLU A 56 -23.15 -8.49 1.11
C GLU A 56 -23.25 -9.87 1.79
N SER A 57 -23.64 -10.91 1.06
CA SER A 57 -23.70 -12.27 1.58
C SER A 57 -22.33 -12.88 1.84
N GLU A 58 -21.31 -12.51 1.06
CA GLU A 58 -19.93 -12.94 1.31
C GLU A 58 -19.34 -12.22 2.51
N GLN A 59 -19.65 -10.92 2.70
CA GLN A 59 -19.28 -10.18 3.91
C GLN A 59 -19.90 -10.80 5.16
N GLU A 60 -21.20 -11.17 5.10
CA GLU A 60 -21.91 -11.81 6.19
C GLU A 60 -21.27 -13.15 6.56
N ALA A 61 -21.07 -14.03 5.56
CA ALA A 61 -20.45 -15.34 5.76
C ALA A 61 -19.01 -15.20 6.35
N TYR A 62 -18.26 -14.21 5.90
CA TYR A 62 -16.91 -13.95 6.42
C TYR A 62 -16.94 -13.58 7.90
N TRP A 63 -17.83 -12.69 8.33
CA TRP A 63 -17.96 -12.28 9.73
C TRP A 63 -18.54 -13.34 10.64
N GLU A 64 -19.39 -14.23 10.11
CA GLU A 64 -19.85 -15.41 10.87
C GLU A 64 -18.68 -16.38 11.16
N GLU A 65 -17.75 -16.52 10.20
CA GLU A 65 -16.56 -17.37 10.37
C GLU A 65 -15.44 -16.68 11.17
N ASN A 66 -15.37 -15.33 11.17
CA ASN A 66 -14.30 -14.54 11.79
C ASN A 66 -14.89 -13.46 12.72
N PRO A 67 -15.55 -13.82 13.82
CA PRO A 67 -16.23 -12.86 14.70
C PRO A 67 -15.26 -11.86 15.38
N ASP A 68 -13.99 -12.23 15.52
CA ASP A 68 -12.95 -11.36 16.11
C ASP A 68 -12.46 -10.25 15.16
N GLU A 69 -12.85 -10.32 13.89
CA GLU A 69 -12.51 -9.33 12.85
C GLU A 69 -13.67 -8.37 12.54
N ILE A 70 -14.77 -8.46 13.29
CA ILE A 70 -15.88 -7.51 13.18
C ILE A 70 -15.41 -6.15 13.70
N ASP A 71 -15.44 -5.16 12.81
CA ASP A 71 -14.98 -3.81 13.09
C ASP A 71 -15.92 -3.00 14.02
N SER A 72 -15.54 -1.76 14.28
CA SER A 72 -16.26 -0.83 15.16
C SER A 72 -17.71 -0.55 14.76
N ARG A 73 -18.08 -0.78 13.48
CA ARG A 73 -19.44 -0.58 12.93
C ARG A 73 -20.39 -1.75 13.23
N GLY A 74 -19.83 -2.91 13.56
CA GLY A 74 -20.53 -4.08 14.01
C GLY A 74 -21.08 -4.97 12.88
N ILE A 75 -21.50 -6.19 13.26
CA ILE A 75 -21.87 -7.30 12.36
C ILE A 75 -22.96 -6.98 11.32
N ASN A 76 -23.82 -6.00 11.60
CA ASN A 76 -24.90 -5.62 10.68
C ASN A 76 -24.50 -4.59 9.62
N HIS A 77 -23.29 -4.02 9.72
CA HIS A 77 -22.82 -3.09 8.73
C HIS A 77 -22.38 -3.84 7.46
N ARG A 78 -22.65 -3.26 6.29
CA ARG A 78 -22.22 -3.77 4.99
C ARG A 78 -21.53 -2.66 4.23
N TYR A 79 -20.35 -2.98 3.74
CA TYR A 79 -19.58 -2.07 2.91
C TYR A 79 -20.03 -2.14 1.46
N THR A 80 -20.10 -1.00 0.82
CA THR A 80 -20.35 -0.91 -0.62
C THR A 80 -19.14 -1.41 -1.42
N THR A 81 -19.37 -1.91 -2.63
CA THR A 81 -18.29 -2.30 -3.54
C THR A 81 -17.29 -1.15 -3.78
N PHE A 82 -17.74 0.11 -3.73
CA PHE A 82 -16.87 1.26 -3.90
C PHE A 82 -15.92 1.48 -2.72
N GLU A 83 -16.38 1.32 -1.48
CA GLU A 83 -15.55 1.41 -0.28
C GLU A 83 -14.49 0.29 -0.29
N ILE A 84 -14.90 -0.95 -0.54
CA ILE A 84 -14.02 -2.10 -0.67
C ILE A 84 -13.00 -1.88 -1.78
N PHE A 85 -13.44 -1.43 -2.96
CA PHE A 85 -12.56 -1.15 -4.10
C PHE A 85 -11.50 -0.10 -3.75
N THR A 86 -11.85 0.99 -3.09
CA THR A 86 -10.90 2.08 -2.80
C THR A 86 -9.79 1.61 -1.85
N GLU A 87 -10.13 0.87 -0.80
CA GLU A 87 -9.14 0.32 0.13
C GLU A 87 -8.30 -0.79 -0.53
N TRP A 88 -8.93 -1.72 -1.24
CA TRP A 88 -8.25 -2.76 -2.00
C TRP A 88 -7.27 -2.16 -3.04
N PHE A 89 -7.70 -1.12 -3.75
CA PHE A 89 -6.87 -0.45 -4.75
C PHE A 89 -5.65 0.24 -4.12
N HIS A 90 -5.82 0.88 -2.96
CA HIS A 90 -4.71 1.45 -2.21
C HIS A 90 -3.67 0.37 -1.84
N ARG A 91 -4.10 -0.77 -1.31
CA ARG A 91 -3.23 -1.91 -0.99
C ARG A 91 -2.53 -2.46 -2.24
N LEU A 92 -3.24 -2.54 -3.37
CA LEU A 92 -2.68 -2.97 -4.65
C LEU A 92 -1.57 -2.02 -5.14
N LEU A 93 -1.81 -0.70 -5.07
CA LEU A 93 -0.80 0.30 -5.45
C LEU A 93 0.50 0.13 -4.64
N VAL A 94 0.39 -0.09 -3.35
CA VAL A 94 1.56 -0.30 -2.48
C VAL A 94 2.22 -1.65 -2.78
N GLY A 95 1.47 -2.75 -2.70
CA GLY A 95 2.02 -4.10 -2.72
C GLY A 95 2.50 -4.55 -4.09
N VAL A 96 1.78 -4.19 -5.16
CA VAL A 96 2.05 -4.69 -6.53
C VAL A 96 2.84 -3.69 -7.38
N LEU A 97 2.73 -2.40 -7.13
CA LEU A 97 3.42 -1.39 -7.92
C LEU A 97 4.56 -0.74 -7.16
N LEU A 98 4.29 -0.06 -6.06
CA LEU A 98 5.30 0.77 -5.38
C LEU A 98 6.41 -0.07 -4.75
N LEU A 99 6.07 -1.12 -4.01
CA LEU A 99 7.06 -1.99 -3.37
C LEU A 99 7.99 -2.70 -4.38
N PRO A 100 7.50 -3.37 -5.44
CA PRO A 100 8.37 -4.00 -6.43
C PRO A 100 9.28 -3.01 -7.17
N ILE A 101 8.77 -1.81 -7.49
CA ILE A 101 9.58 -0.78 -8.15
C ILE A 101 10.68 -0.23 -7.23
N CYS A 102 10.41 -0.09 -5.92
CA CYS A 102 11.43 0.28 -4.94
C CYS A 102 12.50 -0.79 -4.79
N VAL A 103 12.12 -2.07 -4.75
CA VAL A 103 13.07 -3.22 -4.75
C VAL A 103 13.91 -3.19 -6.02
N TYR A 104 13.28 -3.01 -7.18
CA TYR A 104 13.98 -2.92 -8.46
C TYR A 104 14.98 -1.76 -8.48
N ASN A 105 14.59 -0.57 -8.00
CA ASN A 105 15.47 0.58 -7.87
C ASN A 105 16.68 0.27 -6.98
N LEU A 106 16.44 -0.34 -5.81
CA LEU A 106 17.52 -0.70 -4.88
C LEU A 106 18.51 -1.69 -5.52
N LEU A 107 18.01 -2.72 -6.21
CA LEU A 107 18.87 -3.69 -6.91
C LEU A 107 19.64 -3.06 -8.07
N LYS A 108 19.02 -2.15 -8.82
CA LYS A 108 19.68 -1.41 -9.91
C LYS A 108 20.80 -0.51 -9.39
N VAL A 109 20.55 0.24 -8.32
CA VAL A 109 21.55 1.10 -7.70
C VAL A 109 22.72 0.26 -7.16
N LYS A 110 22.42 -0.86 -6.48
CA LYS A 110 23.44 -1.77 -5.94
C LYS A 110 24.30 -2.40 -7.02
N ASN A 111 23.72 -2.81 -8.15
CA ASN A 111 24.39 -3.52 -9.23
C ASN A 111 24.90 -2.58 -10.34
N SER A 112 24.83 -1.26 -10.14
CA SER A 112 25.32 -0.29 -11.13
C SER A 112 26.80 -0.46 -11.36
N LYS A 113 27.20 -0.55 -12.64
CA LYS A 113 28.61 -0.51 -13.06
C LYS A 113 29.18 0.93 -13.13
N ILE A 114 28.29 1.92 -13.04
CA ILE A 114 28.66 3.32 -12.98
C ILE A 114 28.94 3.65 -11.52
N GLU A 115 30.00 4.38 -11.26
CA GLU A 115 30.36 4.86 -9.92
C GLU A 115 29.34 5.92 -9.49
N LEU A 116 28.27 5.47 -8.82
CA LEU A 116 27.23 6.34 -8.30
C LEU A 116 27.70 7.01 -7.02
N ASN A 117 27.25 8.24 -6.80
CA ASN A 117 27.49 8.93 -5.55
C ASN A 117 26.95 8.08 -4.38
N PRO A 118 27.76 7.81 -3.32
CA PRO A 118 27.34 7.03 -2.16
C PRO A 118 26.00 7.49 -1.52
N LYS A 119 25.67 8.79 -1.65
CA LYS A 119 24.39 9.34 -1.20
C LYS A 119 23.19 8.74 -1.95
N VAL A 120 23.32 8.42 -3.23
CA VAL A 120 22.25 7.81 -4.03
C VAL A 120 21.94 6.41 -3.49
N HIS A 121 22.97 5.65 -3.16
CA HIS A 121 22.82 4.33 -2.57
C HIS A 121 22.13 4.38 -1.20
N LEU A 122 22.62 5.27 -0.34
CA LEU A 122 22.01 5.49 0.98
C LEU A 122 20.53 5.92 0.87
N MET A 123 20.22 6.88 -0.01
CA MET A 123 18.85 7.35 -0.22
C MET A 123 17.92 6.23 -0.71
N SER A 124 18.38 5.36 -1.63
CA SER A 124 17.59 4.22 -2.10
C SER A 124 17.26 3.24 -0.96
N ILE A 125 18.19 2.99 -0.06
CA ILE A 125 17.96 2.15 1.14
C ILE A 125 16.98 2.84 2.08
N VAL A 126 17.15 4.12 2.36
CA VAL A 126 16.28 4.89 3.26
C VAL A 126 14.84 4.88 2.73
N VAL A 127 14.63 5.17 1.44
CA VAL A 127 13.30 5.15 0.81
C VAL A 127 12.66 3.77 0.93
N PHE A 128 13.41 2.69 0.67
CA PHE A 128 12.91 1.34 0.81
C PHE A 128 12.49 1.02 2.26
N LEU A 129 13.34 1.37 3.25
CA LEU A 129 13.03 1.13 4.67
C LEU A 129 11.81 1.93 5.13
N LEU A 130 11.68 3.19 4.69
CA LEU A 130 10.51 4.01 4.99
C LEU A 130 9.24 3.40 4.40
N LEU A 131 9.30 2.89 3.16
CA LEU A 131 8.15 2.22 2.54
C LEU A 131 7.73 0.97 3.32
N ILE A 132 8.68 0.13 3.73
CA ILE A 132 8.37 -1.05 4.57
C ILE A 132 7.75 -0.64 5.90
N THR A 133 8.30 0.40 6.53
CA THR A 133 7.74 0.93 7.79
C THR A 133 6.31 1.41 7.62
N GLN A 134 6.01 2.12 6.53
CA GLN A 134 4.66 2.59 6.21
C GLN A 134 3.70 1.43 5.90
N ALA A 135 4.15 0.40 5.16
CA ALA A 135 3.34 -0.78 4.90
C ALA A 135 2.98 -1.54 6.19
N ILE A 136 3.93 -1.66 7.12
CA ILE A 136 3.69 -2.26 8.45
C ILE A 136 2.72 -1.38 9.26
N ALA A 137 2.91 -0.05 9.25
CA ALA A 137 2.00 0.86 9.93
C ALA A 137 0.57 0.74 9.38
N GLY A 138 0.41 0.63 8.05
CA GLY A 138 -0.89 0.39 7.41
C GLY A 138 -1.53 -0.95 7.83
N ALA A 139 -0.76 -2.03 7.93
CA ALA A 139 -1.28 -3.31 8.46
C ALA A 139 -1.73 -3.18 9.92
N ILE A 140 -0.98 -2.42 10.73
CA ILE A 140 -1.34 -2.14 12.14
C ILE A 140 -2.65 -1.34 12.22
N THR A 141 -2.91 -0.39 11.33
CA THR A 141 -4.19 0.34 11.35
C THR A 141 -5.38 -0.59 11.20
N VAL A 142 -5.30 -1.56 10.29
CA VAL A 142 -6.35 -2.58 10.09
C VAL A 142 -6.53 -3.44 11.35
N MET A 143 -5.43 -3.93 11.95
CA MET A 143 -5.47 -4.78 13.15
C MET A 143 -6.04 -4.07 14.40
N PHE A 144 -6.07 -2.75 14.40
CA PHE A 144 -6.57 -1.92 15.51
C PHE A 144 -7.82 -1.11 15.12
N ASP A 145 -8.62 -1.59 14.17
CA ASP A 145 -9.88 -0.98 13.71
C ASP A 145 -9.73 0.53 13.46
N ASN A 146 -8.67 0.92 12.76
CA ASN A 146 -8.35 2.32 12.47
C ASN A 146 -8.37 3.24 13.71
N ALA A 147 -7.93 2.75 14.85
CA ALA A 147 -7.80 3.57 16.06
C ALA A 147 -7.02 4.87 15.75
N ASP A 148 -7.46 6.01 16.30
CA ASP A 148 -6.94 7.34 15.98
C ASP A 148 -5.41 7.45 16.03
N TRP A 149 -4.79 6.79 16.99
CA TRP A 149 -3.33 6.78 17.13
C TRP A 149 -2.65 6.00 15.98
N SER A 150 -3.24 4.86 15.55
CA SER A 150 -2.67 4.03 14.47
C SER A 150 -2.75 4.75 13.12
N VAL A 151 -3.88 5.37 12.85
CA VAL A 151 -4.09 6.22 11.65
C VAL A 151 -3.16 7.42 11.65
N SER A 152 -2.93 8.04 12.82
CA SER A 152 -2.05 9.22 12.93
C SER A 152 -0.58 8.87 12.70
N VAL A 153 -0.16 7.63 12.96
CA VAL A 153 1.21 7.14 12.71
C VAL A 153 1.38 6.71 11.25
N HIS A 154 0.35 6.17 10.63
CA HIS A 154 0.34 5.75 9.23
C HIS A 154 0.20 6.94 8.29
#